data_2c5d7fea49af5ab36bf989883b9f32f7
#
_entry.id   2c5d7fea49af5ab36bf989883b9f32f7
#
_cell.length_a   1.000
_cell.length_b   1.000
_cell.length_c   1.000
_cell.angle_alpha   90.00
_cell.angle_beta   90.00
_cell.angle_gamma   90.00
#
_symmetry.space_group_name_H-M   'P 1'
#
loop_
_entity.id
_entity.type
_entity.pdbx_description
1 polymer ?
#
loop_
_entity_poly.entity_id
_entity_poly.type
_entity_poly.pdbx_seq_one_letter_code
_entity_poly.pdbx_strand_id
1 'polypeptide(L)'
;IEEIVYSESSDPGRLLGAHVVKEGLLIQAFLPGAKTAAVKLGKEKFPMEMADEAGWFAVLFEDKRELEPYRLIAGYEDGTVTETEDPYSFRFRSRFKDEELKKLEAGIYYDSYEKLGAHPVSENGVRGVHFAVWAPGAMRVSVVGDFNMWDGRRHQMIRLGGSGVYELFIPGVKPGDLYKYEVKTRAGEPMLKADPYANYAELRPDT
;
A
#
# COMPACT_ATOMS: atom_id res chain seq x y z
N ILE A 1 2.40 15.46 -3.52
CA ILE A 1 1.90 14.64 -4.66
C ILE A 1 3.11 14.04 -5.39
N GLU A 2 4.08 14.84 -5.82
CA GLU A 2 5.27 14.39 -6.59
C GLU A 2 5.98 13.20 -5.96
N GLU A 3 6.19 13.18 -4.64
CA GLU A 3 6.82 12.05 -3.92
C GLU A 3 6.11 10.71 -4.13
N ILE A 4 4.77 10.73 -4.27
CA ILE A 4 3.98 9.53 -4.53
C ILE A 4 4.04 9.16 -6.02
N VAL A 5 3.86 10.15 -6.90
CA VAL A 5 3.85 9.96 -8.35
C VAL A 5 5.19 9.39 -8.83
N TYR A 6 6.31 9.94 -8.33
CA TYR A 6 7.66 9.44 -8.64
C TYR A 6 8.10 8.28 -7.76
N SER A 7 7.20 7.78 -6.91
CA SER A 7 7.49 6.66 -6.00
C SER A 7 8.74 6.89 -5.13
N GLU A 8 8.75 7.99 -4.40
CA GLU A 8 9.84 8.42 -3.51
C GLU A 8 9.39 8.63 -2.07
N SER A 9 8.09 8.47 -1.81
CA SER A 9 7.55 8.62 -0.47
C SER A 9 7.95 7.46 0.43
N SER A 10 8.36 7.80 1.65
CA SER A 10 8.58 6.84 2.73
C SER A 10 7.32 6.60 3.56
N ASP A 11 6.32 7.44 3.44
CA ASP A 11 5.03 7.36 4.13
C ASP A 11 3.89 7.83 3.20
N PRO A 12 3.48 6.96 2.25
CA PRO A 12 2.39 7.28 1.34
C PRO A 12 1.05 7.49 2.07
N GLY A 13 0.84 6.82 3.20
CA GLY A 13 -0.38 6.94 4.01
C GLY A 13 -0.59 8.31 4.64
N ARG A 14 0.43 9.18 4.64
CA ARG A 14 0.28 10.59 5.06
C ARG A 14 -0.58 11.41 4.10
N LEU A 15 -0.60 11.03 2.83
CA LEU A 15 -1.36 11.71 1.78
C LEU A 15 -2.50 10.86 1.24
N LEU A 16 -2.23 9.56 0.99
CA LEU A 16 -3.23 8.63 0.48
C LEU A 16 -4.17 8.16 1.58
N GLY A 17 -5.39 7.78 1.20
CA GLY A 17 -6.41 7.39 2.15
C GLY A 17 -7.34 8.53 2.53
N ALA A 18 -7.99 8.39 3.67
CA ALA A 18 -8.98 9.32 4.18
C ALA A 18 -8.43 10.14 5.37
N HIS A 19 -8.49 11.46 5.26
CA HIS A 19 -7.95 12.39 6.24
C HIS A 19 -9.00 13.41 6.66
N VAL A 20 -9.19 13.59 7.97
CA VAL A 20 -10.01 14.69 8.49
C VAL A 20 -9.18 15.98 8.39
N VAL A 21 -9.66 16.90 7.58
CA VAL A 21 -9.08 18.24 7.39
C VAL A 21 -10.03 19.30 7.94
N LYS A 22 -9.58 20.56 7.97
CA LYS A 22 -10.39 21.68 8.46
C LYS A 22 -11.73 21.79 7.73
N GLU A 23 -11.70 21.58 6.43
CA GLU A 23 -12.84 21.72 5.52
C GLU A 23 -13.78 20.52 5.56
N GLY A 24 -13.31 19.31 5.96
CA GLY A 24 -14.14 18.12 5.93
C GLY A 24 -13.36 16.81 6.02
N LEU A 25 -13.87 15.78 5.36
CA LEU A 25 -13.19 14.52 5.14
C LEU A 25 -12.65 14.51 3.71
N LEU A 26 -11.33 14.55 3.56
CA LEU A 26 -10.64 14.47 2.28
C LEU A 26 -10.21 13.01 2.04
N ILE A 27 -10.61 12.45 0.90
CA ILE A 27 -10.13 11.14 0.44
C ILE A 27 -9.27 11.33 -0.80
N GLN A 28 -8.06 10.81 -0.76
CA GLN A 28 -7.09 10.89 -1.85
C GLN A 28 -6.61 9.50 -2.24
N ALA A 29 -6.54 9.23 -3.54
CA ALA A 29 -6.09 7.97 -4.10
C ALA A 29 -5.14 8.18 -5.27
N PHE A 30 -4.11 7.36 -5.35
CA PHE A 30 -3.23 7.30 -6.52
C PHE A 30 -3.53 6.02 -7.31
N LEU A 31 -4.16 6.20 -8.47
CA LEU A 31 -4.67 5.15 -9.36
C LEU A 31 -4.05 5.29 -10.75
N PRO A 32 -2.77 4.92 -10.92
CA PRO A 32 -2.05 5.10 -12.18
C PRO A 32 -2.78 4.46 -13.35
N GLY A 33 -2.95 5.24 -14.45
CA GLY A 33 -3.63 4.82 -15.66
C GLY A 33 -5.16 4.89 -15.61
N ALA A 34 -5.78 5.14 -14.45
CA ALA A 34 -7.21 5.35 -14.38
C ALA A 34 -7.61 6.68 -15.07
N LYS A 35 -8.73 6.67 -15.77
CA LYS A 35 -9.33 7.85 -16.42
C LYS A 35 -10.43 8.47 -15.55
N THR A 36 -11.06 7.65 -14.72
CA THR A 36 -12.09 8.09 -13.77
C THR A 36 -11.91 7.36 -12.45
N ALA A 37 -12.27 8.02 -11.37
CA ALA A 37 -12.32 7.41 -10.05
C ALA A 37 -13.57 7.85 -9.29
N ALA A 38 -14.01 7.00 -8.36
CA ALA A 38 -15.08 7.31 -7.43
C ALA A 38 -14.85 6.62 -6.07
N VAL A 39 -15.34 7.25 -5.02
CA VAL A 39 -15.46 6.65 -3.69
C VAL A 39 -16.86 6.06 -3.57
N LYS A 40 -16.94 4.81 -3.12
CA LYS A 40 -18.20 4.14 -2.78
C LYS A 40 -18.36 4.05 -1.27
N LEU A 41 -19.37 4.73 -0.76
CA LEU A 41 -19.80 4.70 0.64
C LEU A 41 -21.14 3.94 0.74
N GLY A 42 -21.13 2.75 1.29
CA GLY A 42 -22.31 1.88 1.29
C GLY A 42 -22.81 1.58 -0.13
N LYS A 43 -23.96 2.14 -0.50
CA LYS A 43 -24.54 2.00 -1.86
C LYS A 43 -24.29 3.21 -2.78
N GLU A 44 -23.88 4.32 -2.22
CA GLU A 44 -23.68 5.57 -2.95
C GLU A 44 -22.28 5.67 -3.54
N LYS A 45 -22.19 6.30 -4.71
CA LYS A 45 -20.92 6.52 -5.41
C LYS A 45 -20.70 8.02 -5.59
N PHE A 46 -19.54 8.47 -5.19
CA PHE A 46 -19.13 9.87 -5.25
C PHE A 46 -17.95 10.00 -6.21
N PRO A 47 -18.09 10.73 -7.31
CA PRO A 47 -16.97 10.91 -8.24
C PRO A 47 -15.82 11.66 -7.56
N MET A 48 -14.60 11.27 -7.90
CA MET A 48 -13.39 11.96 -7.50
C MET A 48 -12.89 12.85 -8.64
N GLU A 49 -12.33 14.00 -8.30
CA GLU A 49 -11.66 14.86 -9.26
C GLU A 49 -10.24 14.35 -9.52
N MET A 50 -9.82 14.36 -10.78
CA MET A 50 -8.44 14.08 -11.16
C MET A 50 -7.61 15.34 -10.90
N ALA A 51 -6.79 15.31 -9.86
CA ALA A 51 -5.94 16.43 -9.47
C ALA A 51 -4.56 16.40 -10.15
N ASP A 52 -4.16 15.25 -10.72
CA ASP A 52 -2.94 15.10 -11.50
C ASP A 52 -3.09 13.99 -12.55
N GLU A 53 -2.59 14.23 -13.77
CA GLU A 53 -2.70 13.32 -14.93
C GLU A 53 -1.98 11.97 -14.71
N ALA A 54 -1.04 11.90 -13.76
CA ALA A 54 -0.39 10.65 -13.38
C ALA A 54 -1.36 9.66 -12.71
N GLY A 55 -2.59 10.11 -12.37
CA GLY A 55 -3.64 9.30 -11.76
C GLY A 55 -3.88 9.65 -10.29
N TRP A 56 -3.64 10.89 -9.90
CA TRP A 56 -4.01 11.37 -8.57
C TRP A 56 -5.46 11.85 -8.55
N PHE A 57 -6.26 11.26 -7.68
CA PHE A 57 -7.67 11.58 -7.52
C PHE A 57 -7.96 12.03 -6.08
N ALA A 58 -8.91 12.97 -5.94
CA ALA A 58 -9.33 13.48 -4.64
C ALA A 58 -10.84 13.76 -4.62
N VAL A 59 -11.45 13.63 -3.43
CA VAL A 59 -12.80 14.09 -3.14
C VAL A 59 -12.87 14.63 -1.72
N LEU A 60 -13.53 15.77 -1.53
CA LEU A 60 -13.77 16.41 -0.25
C LEU A 60 -15.27 16.31 0.12
N PHE A 61 -15.55 15.75 1.29
CA PHE A 61 -16.87 15.74 1.92
C PHE A 61 -16.92 16.80 3.00
N GLU A 62 -17.50 17.96 2.72
CA GLU A 62 -17.48 19.12 3.63
C GLU A 62 -18.26 18.90 4.92
N ASP A 63 -19.29 18.07 4.88
CA ASP A 63 -20.20 17.73 5.98
C ASP A 63 -19.79 16.49 6.76
N LYS A 64 -18.77 15.75 6.31
CA LYS A 64 -18.27 14.56 7.01
C LYS A 64 -17.01 14.88 7.82
N ARG A 65 -16.93 14.28 9.00
CA ARG A 65 -15.78 14.40 9.90
C ARG A 65 -15.33 13.05 10.45
N GLU A 66 -16.06 11.98 10.11
CA GLU A 66 -15.78 10.63 10.58
C GLU A 66 -15.35 9.74 9.41
N LEU A 67 -14.44 8.84 9.69
CA LEU A 67 -14.01 7.80 8.76
C LEU A 67 -15.07 6.70 8.73
N GLU A 68 -15.72 6.52 7.58
CA GLU A 68 -16.56 5.37 7.28
C GLU A 68 -15.79 4.41 6.35
N PRO A 69 -16.05 3.10 6.42
CA PRO A 69 -15.50 2.16 5.44
C PRO A 69 -15.94 2.53 4.02
N TYR A 70 -15.01 2.59 3.10
CA TYR A 70 -15.25 2.92 1.70
C TYR A 70 -14.46 2.02 0.76
N ARG A 71 -14.87 2.03 -0.50
CA ARG A 71 -14.15 1.37 -1.60
C ARG A 71 -13.82 2.37 -2.68
N LEU A 72 -12.74 2.12 -3.40
CA LEU A 72 -12.35 2.87 -4.59
C LEU A 72 -12.86 2.17 -5.83
N ILE A 73 -13.45 2.94 -6.73
CA ILE A 73 -13.82 2.49 -8.08
C ILE A 73 -12.91 3.23 -9.06
N ALA A 74 -12.24 2.51 -9.93
CA ALA A 74 -11.39 3.09 -10.96
C ALA A 74 -11.81 2.58 -12.34
N GLY A 75 -11.98 3.50 -13.29
CA GLY A 75 -12.28 3.20 -14.70
C GLY A 75 -11.08 3.49 -15.58
N TYR A 76 -10.75 2.56 -16.47
CA TYR A 76 -9.60 2.61 -17.38
C TYR A 76 -10.01 2.80 -18.84
N GLU A 77 -9.06 3.17 -19.68
CA GLU A 77 -9.29 3.49 -21.10
C GLU A 77 -9.79 2.30 -21.92
N ASP A 78 -9.40 1.09 -21.56
CA ASP A 78 -9.85 -0.17 -22.17
C ASP A 78 -11.27 -0.59 -21.78
N GLY A 79 -11.97 0.23 -20.98
CA GLY A 79 -13.29 -0.04 -20.45
C GLY A 79 -13.31 -0.90 -19.17
N THR A 80 -12.14 -1.32 -18.69
CA THR A 80 -12.04 -2.05 -17.40
C THR A 80 -12.47 -1.15 -16.25
N VAL A 81 -13.26 -1.70 -15.34
CA VAL A 81 -13.63 -1.05 -14.08
C VAL A 81 -13.26 -1.94 -12.93
N THR A 82 -12.51 -1.40 -11.99
CA THR A 82 -12.13 -2.10 -10.75
C THR A 82 -12.86 -1.51 -9.56
N GLU A 83 -13.23 -2.34 -8.58
CA GLU A 83 -13.76 -1.92 -7.29
C GLU A 83 -12.94 -2.62 -6.21
N THR A 84 -12.18 -1.86 -5.43
CA THR A 84 -11.25 -2.38 -4.42
C THR A 84 -11.37 -1.64 -3.10
N GLU A 85 -11.03 -2.29 -2.01
CA GLU A 85 -10.75 -1.59 -0.75
C GLU A 85 -9.48 -0.74 -0.94
N ASP A 86 -9.41 0.41 -0.27
CA ASP A 86 -8.22 1.25 -0.28
C ASP A 86 -7.23 0.76 0.79
N PRO A 87 -6.00 0.34 0.42
CA PRO A 87 -5.00 -0.10 1.40
C PRO A 87 -4.68 0.97 2.46
N TYR A 88 -4.76 2.24 2.08
CA TYR A 88 -4.46 3.37 2.97
C TYR A 88 -5.65 3.84 3.81
N SER A 89 -6.85 3.24 3.64
CA SER A 89 -8.01 3.49 4.49
C SER A 89 -7.93 2.79 5.85
N PHE A 90 -7.14 1.74 5.93
CA PHE A 90 -6.91 1.03 7.17
C PHE A 90 -5.96 1.85 8.03
N ARG A 91 -6.43 2.38 9.15
CA ARG A 91 -5.57 3.05 10.14
C ARG A 91 -4.50 2.05 10.55
N PHE A 92 -3.37 2.18 9.91
CA PHE A 92 -2.28 1.25 10.05
C PHE A 92 -1.71 1.35 11.47
N ARG A 93 -1.88 0.27 12.21
CA ARG A 93 -1.15 0.07 13.46
C ARG A 93 -0.04 -0.92 13.19
N SER A 94 1.19 -0.43 13.25
CA SER A 94 2.35 -1.30 13.07
C SER A 94 2.24 -2.56 13.94
N ARG A 95 2.57 -3.69 13.35
CA ARG A 95 2.69 -4.96 14.08
C ARG A 95 3.99 -5.04 14.90
N PHE A 96 4.92 -4.13 14.65
CA PHE A 96 6.17 -4.05 15.38
C PHE A 96 6.06 -3.10 16.56
N LYS A 97 6.62 -3.50 17.70
CA LYS A 97 6.87 -2.64 18.85
C LYS A 97 8.21 -1.94 18.67
N ASP A 98 8.39 -0.78 19.25
CA ASP A 98 9.66 -0.02 19.19
C ASP A 98 10.87 -0.85 19.67
N GLU A 99 10.68 -1.71 20.67
CA GLU A 99 11.74 -2.60 21.18
C GLU A 99 12.15 -3.66 20.16
N GLU A 100 11.19 -4.15 19.37
CA GLU A 100 11.44 -5.15 18.32
C GLU A 100 12.16 -4.53 17.14
N LEU A 101 11.80 -3.31 16.76
CA LEU A 101 12.51 -2.54 15.74
C LEU A 101 13.97 -2.31 16.14
N LYS A 102 14.22 -1.91 17.39
CA LYS A 102 15.59 -1.77 17.93
C LYS A 102 16.38 -3.10 17.92
N LYS A 103 15.74 -4.21 18.27
CA LYS A 103 16.36 -5.54 18.20
C LYS A 103 16.70 -5.94 16.77
N LEU A 104 15.82 -5.59 15.81
CA LEU A 104 16.05 -5.87 14.40
C LEU A 104 17.22 -5.04 13.85
N GLU A 105 17.29 -3.75 14.19
CA GLU A 105 18.43 -2.87 13.86
C GLU A 105 19.75 -3.41 14.44
N ALA A 106 19.72 -3.97 15.66
CA ALA A 106 20.88 -4.57 16.30
C ALA A 106 21.21 -5.99 15.80
N GLY A 107 20.39 -6.57 14.90
CA GLY A 107 20.58 -7.92 14.38
C GLY A 107 20.34 -9.05 15.39
N ILE A 108 19.57 -8.78 16.45
CA ILE A 108 19.29 -9.74 17.55
C ILE A 108 17.81 -10.08 17.70
N TYR A 109 16.98 -9.77 16.67
CA TYR A 109 15.57 -10.15 16.65
C TYR A 109 15.39 -11.51 15.95
N TYR A 110 15.54 -12.58 16.71
CA TYR A 110 15.54 -13.95 16.16
C TYR A 110 14.16 -14.43 15.69
N ASP A 111 13.07 -13.89 16.25
CA ASP A 111 11.70 -14.24 15.90
C ASP A 111 11.13 -13.29 14.81
N SER A 112 12.01 -12.66 14.05
CA SER A 112 11.61 -11.69 13.01
C SER A 112 10.69 -12.30 11.94
N TYR A 113 10.78 -13.60 11.67
CA TYR A 113 9.93 -14.34 10.74
C TYR A 113 8.44 -14.35 11.13
N GLU A 114 8.10 -14.13 12.40
CA GLU A 114 6.72 -14.02 12.87
C GLU A 114 6.02 -12.73 12.36
N LYS A 115 6.81 -11.75 11.93
CA LYS A 115 6.31 -10.43 11.51
C LYS A 115 6.77 -10.02 10.13
N LEU A 116 8.03 -10.32 9.76
CA LEU A 116 8.52 -10.12 8.40
C LEU A 116 7.94 -11.17 7.47
N GLY A 117 7.73 -10.81 6.20
CA GLY A 117 7.10 -11.65 5.21
C GLY A 117 5.65 -11.25 4.94
N ALA A 118 4.89 -12.21 4.42
CA ALA A 118 3.48 -12.07 4.06
C ALA A 118 2.60 -12.87 5.02
N HIS A 119 1.77 -12.19 5.79
CA HIS A 119 0.90 -12.80 6.81
C HIS A 119 -0.57 -12.54 6.49
N PRO A 120 -1.37 -13.59 6.18
CA PRO A 120 -2.82 -13.45 6.03
C PRO A 120 -3.45 -12.98 7.36
N VAL A 121 -4.20 -11.89 7.29
CA VAL A 121 -4.86 -11.28 8.46
C VAL A 121 -6.24 -10.74 8.10
N SER A 122 -7.01 -10.36 9.09
CA SER A 122 -8.25 -9.63 8.90
C SER A 122 -8.19 -8.32 9.70
N GLU A 123 -8.31 -7.20 8.99
CA GLU A 123 -8.36 -5.86 9.58
C GLU A 123 -9.77 -5.29 9.43
N ASN A 124 -10.41 -4.91 10.53
CA ASN A 124 -11.77 -4.39 10.54
C ASN A 124 -12.79 -5.27 9.78
N GLY A 125 -12.61 -6.60 9.82
CA GLY A 125 -13.47 -7.57 9.12
C GLY A 125 -13.12 -7.78 7.63
N VAL A 126 -12.18 -7.04 7.09
CA VAL A 126 -11.68 -7.21 5.71
C VAL A 126 -10.48 -8.14 5.71
N ARG A 127 -10.56 -9.20 4.91
CA ARG A 127 -9.45 -10.15 4.73
C ARG A 127 -8.42 -9.59 3.77
N GLY A 128 -7.15 -9.84 4.06
CA GLY A 128 -6.03 -9.44 3.22
C GLY A 128 -4.72 -10.03 3.73
N VAL A 129 -3.62 -9.47 3.28
CA VAL A 129 -2.28 -9.86 3.68
C VAL A 129 -1.52 -8.64 4.20
N HIS A 130 -0.93 -8.80 5.37
CA HIS A 130 0.03 -7.86 5.91
C HIS A 130 1.42 -8.25 5.42
N PHE A 131 2.04 -7.34 4.67
CA PHE A 131 3.41 -7.49 4.17
C PHE A 131 4.36 -6.66 5.04
N ALA A 132 5.50 -7.24 5.38
CA ALA A 132 6.55 -6.53 6.06
C ALA A 132 7.92 -7.00 5.58
N VAL A 133 8.84 -6.06 5.35
CA VAL A 133 10.21 -6.36 4.91
C VAL A 133 11.21 -5.41 5.54
N TRP A 134 12.39 -5.92 5.87
CA TRP A 134 13.51 -5.12 6.31
C TRP A 134 14.41 -4.78 5.13
N ALA A 135 14.46 -3.51 4.77
CA ALA A 135 15.21 -2.98 3.64
C ALA A 135 15.85 -1.62 4.01
N PRO A 136 16.85 -1.59 4.93
CA PRO A 136 17.38 -0.34 5.50
C PRO A 136 18.01 0.60 4.46
N GLY A 137 18.54 0.07 3.36
CA GLY A 137 19.12 0.85 2.26
C GLY A 137 18.10 1.32 1.21
N ALA A 138 16.83 0.94 1.35
CA ALA A 138 15.80 1.36 0.42
C ALA A 138 15.36 2.81 0.67
N MET A 139 15.03 3.49 -0.41
CA MET A 139 14.30 4.76 -0.41
C MET A 139 12.80 4.50 -0.33
N ARG A 140 12.33 3.53 -1.09
CA ARG A 140 10.95 3.08 -1.19
C ARG A 140 10.91 1.56 -1.40
N VAL A 141 9.92 0.93 -0.82
CA VAL A 141 9.55 -0.46 -1.12
C VAL A 141 8.08 -0.49 -1.49
N SER A 142 7.72 -1.30 -2.47
CA SER A 142 6.34 -1.59 -2.84
C SER A 142 6.13 -3.09 -2.95
N VAL A 143 4.90 -3.53 -2.72
CA VAL A 143 4.50 -4.91 -3.02
C VAL A 143 3.93 -4.94 -4.43
N VAL A 144 4.42 -5.85 -5.27
CA VAL A 144 3.96 -6.04 -6.64
C VAL A 144 3.55 -7.49 -6.88
N GLY A 145 2.55 -7.69 -7.70
CA GLY A 145 2.00 -8.99 -8.04
C GLY A 145 0.87 -8.86 -9.06
N ASP A 146 0.23 -9.97 -9.43
CA ASP A 146 -0.87 -9.95 -10.39
C ASP A 146 -2.04 -9.07 -9.93
N PHE A 147 -2.26 -8.98 -8.62
CA PHE A 147 -3.32 -8.16 -8.02
C PHE A 147 -3.17 -6.65 -8.26
N ASN A 148 -2.00 -6.18 -8.71
CA ASN A 148 -1.75 -4.78 -9.05
C ASN A 148 -1.02 -4.58 -10.38
N MET A 149 -1.04 -5.61 -11.26
CA MET A 149 -0.39 -5.59 -12.57
C MET A 149 1.13 -5.36 -12.48
N TRP A 150 1.74 -5.79 -11.40
CA TRP A 150 3.19 -5.62 -11.13
C TRP A 150 3.66 -4.16 -11.12
N ASP A 151 2.74 -3.21 -10.88
CA ASP A 151 3.01 -1.78 -10.83
C ASP A 151 3.33 -1.33 -9.39
N GLY A 152 4.61 -1.09 -9.11
CA GLY A 152 5.10 -0.67 -7.79
C GLY A 152 4.63 0.71 -7.32
N ARG A 153 3.97 1.48 -8.19
CA ARG A 153 3.37 2.76 -7.80
C ARG A 153 2.08 2.58 -6.99
N ARG A 154 1.44 1.42 -7.08
CA ARG A 154 0.09 1.18 -6.53
C ARG A 154 0.08 0.82 -5.05
N HIS A 155 1.05 0.04 -4.59
CA HIS A 155 1.11 -0.46 -3.22
C HIS A 155 2.46 -0.13 -2.57
N GLN A 156 2.72 1.17 -2.45
CA GLN A 156 3.90 1.67 -1.77
C GLN A 156 3.77 1.45 -0.26
N MET A 157 4.80 0.86 0.34
CA MET A 157 4.80 0.49 1.75
C MET A 157 5.20 1.68 2.64
N ILE A 158 4.75 1.65 3.87
CA ILE A 158 5.03 2.66 4.90
C ILE A 158 6.31 2.26 5.63
N ARG A 159 7.28 3.17 5.69
CA ARG A 159 8.52 2.98 6.43
C ARG A 159 8.32 3.29 7.91
N LEU A 160 8.74 2.39 8.77
CA LEU A 160 8.67 2.58 10.23
C LEU A 160 9.87 3.36 10.75
N GLY A 161 9.77 4.68 10.73
CA GLY A 161 10.82 5.56 11.22
C GLY A 161 12.18 5.30 10.59
N GLY A 162 13.23 5.20 11.39
CA GLY A 162 14.61 4.90 10.99
C GLY A 162 14.96 3.42 10.90
N SER A 163 14.07 2.52 11.30
CA SER A 163 14.35 1.08 11.47
C SER A 163 14.72 0.34 10.18
N GLY A 164 14.36 0.89 9.02
CA GLY A 164 14.48 0.20 7.74
C GLY A 164 13.42 -0.86 7.48
N VAL A 165 12.44 -1.01 8.36
CA VAL A 165 11.26 -1.84 8.15
C VAL A 165 10.23 -1.09 7.34
N TYR A 166 9.65 -1.76 6.35
CA TYR A 166 8.51 -1.29 5.56
C TYR A 166 7.37 -2.27 5.74
N GLU A 167 6.16 -1.75 5.90
CA GLU A 167 4.97 -2.60 6.01
C GLU A 167 3.75 -1.98 5.31
N LEU A 168 2.82 -2.85 4.89
CA LEU A 168 1.52 -2.48 4.31
C LEU A 168 0.54 -3.63 4.46
N PHE A 169 -0.70 -3.33 4.83
CA PHE A 169 -1.82 -4.25 4.68
C PHE A 169 -2.46 -4.06 3.30
N ILE A 170 -2.58 -5.15 2.54
CA ILE A 170 -3.24 -5.11 1.23
C ILE A 170 -4.51 -5.97 1.30
N PRO A 171 -5.69 -5.33 1.29
CA PRO A 171 -6.96 -6.03 1.30
C PRO A 171 -7.18 -6.84 0.02
N GLY A 172 -7.87 -7.98 0.13
CA GLY A 172 -8.21 -8.82 -1.00
C GLY A 172 -7.11 -9.76 -1.49
N VAL A 173 -5.85 -9.51 -1.14
CA VAL A 173 -4.75 -10.46 -1.40
C VAL A 173 -4.91 -11.69 -0.50
N LYS A 174 -4.60 -12.85 -1.02
CA LYS A 174 -4.85 -14.15 -0.37
C LYS A 174 -3.66 -15.10 -0.51
N PRO A 175 -3.58 -16.15 0.32
CA PRO A 175 -2.59 -17.20 0.13
C PRO A 175 -2.66 -17.80 -1.28
N GLY A 176 -1.49 -17.94 -1.93
CA GLY A 176 -1.34 -18.41 -3.29
C GLY A 176 -1.18 -17.29 -4.33
N ASP A 177 -1.48 -16.04 -3.99
CA ASP A 177 -1.18 -14.91 -4.87
C ASP A 177 0.34 -14.71 -4.93
N LEU A 178 0.86 -14.56 -6.16
CA LEU A 178 2.28 -14.32 -6.39
C LEU A 178 2.64 -12.85 -6.17
N TYR A 179 3.78 -12.62 -5.53
CA TYR A 179 4.26 -11.27 -5.27
C TYR A 179 5.80 -11.19 -5.22
N LYS A 180 6.32 -9.98 -5.37
CA LYS A 180 7.70 -9.58 -5.06
C LYS A 180 7.68 -8.23 -4.36
N TYR A 181 8.82 -7.87 -3.78
CA TYR A 181 9.07 -6.49 -3.39
C TYR A 181 9.79 -5.75 -4.52
N GLU A 182 9.24 -4.61 -4.93
CA GLU A 182 9.95 -3.66 -5.75
C GLU A 182 10.68 -2.67 -4.84
N VAL A 183 12.01 -2.72 -4.89
CA VAL A 183 12.89 -1.92 -4.02
C VAL A 183 13.58 -0.84 -4.84
N LYS A 184 13.36 0.44 -4.50
CA LYS A 184 14.06 1.58 -5.06
C LYS A 184 15.11 2.07 -4.06
N THR A 185 16.34 2.21 -4.52
CA THR A 185 17.45 2.79 -3.75
C THR A 185 17.81 4.17 -4.29
N ARG A 186 18.59 4.95 -3.55
CA ARG A 186 19.04 6.28 -4.00
C ARG A 186 19.95 6.24 -5.23
N ALA A 187 20.54 5.09 -5.50
CA ALA A 187 21.60 4.96 -6.50
C ALA A 187 21.16 4.32 -7.83
N GLY A 188 19.88 3.94 -7.99
CA GLY A 188 19.51 3.22 -9.20
C GLY A 188 18.04 3.00 -9.45
N GLU A 189 17.78 2.26 -10.51
CA GLU A 189 16.46 1.81 -10.94
C GLU A 189 15.81 0.89 -9.91
N PRO A 190 14.46 0.86 -9.85
CA PRO A 190 13.75 -0.11 -9.02
C PRO A 190 14.11 -1.55 -9.39
N MET A 191 14.29 -2.38 -8.39
CA MET A 191 14.63 -3.80 -8.56
C MET A 191 13.58 -4.68 -7.92
N LEU A 192 13.22 -5.77 -8.61
CA LEU A 192 12.36 -6.81 -8.04
C LEU A 192 13.19 -7.74 -7.15
N LYS A 193 12.73 -7.97 -5.94
CA LYS A 193 13.33 -8.88 -4.96
C LYS A 193 12.29 -9.88 -4.47
N ALA A 194 12.69 -11.15 -4.40
CA ALA A 194 11.91 -12.16 -3.70
C ALA A 194 11.88 -11.84 -2.19
N ASP A 195 10.80 -12.26 -1.53
CA ASP A 195 10.70 -12.13 -0.09
C ASP A 195 11.61 -13.15 0.61
N PRO A 196 12.55 -12.70 1.46
CA PRO A 196 13.41 -13.60 2.23
C PRO A 196 12.63 -14.51 3.20
N TYR A 197 11.41 -14.10 3.57
CA TYR A 197 10.53 -14.82 4.51
C TYR A 197 9.33 -15.47 3.81
N ALA A 198 9.39 -15.64 2.48
CA ALA A 198 8.32 -16.31 1.73
C ALA A 198 8.12 -17.75 2.21
N ASN A 199 6.85 -18.12 2.45
CA ASN A 199 6.51 -19.49 2.84
C ASN A 199 6.58 -20.47 1.67
N TYR A 200 6.52 -19.98 0.42
CA TYR A 200 6.57 -20.76 -0.80
C TYR A 200 7.21 -19.92 -1.91
N ALA A 201 7.95 -20.58 -2.77
CA ALA A 201 8.48 -20.00 -4.01
C ALA A 201 8.21 -20.93 -5.18
N GLU A 202 7.96 -20.36 -6.35
CA GLU A 202 7.83 -21.15 -7.58
C GLU A 202 9.16 -21.78 -7.96
N LEU A 203 9.09 -22.90 -8.70
CA LEU A 203 10.28 -23.53 -9.26
C LEU A 203 10.85 -22.66 -10.39
N ARG A 204 12.17 -22.51 -10.42
CA ARG A 204 12.84 -21.82 -11.53
C ARG A 204 12.46 -22.51 -12.86
N PRO A 205 12.26 -21.75 -13.98
CA PRO A 205 12.66 -20.34 -14.18
C PRO A 205 11.55 -19.30 -13.89
N ASP A 206 10.38 -19.68 -13.37
CA ASP A 206 9.16 -18.85 -13.42
C ASP A 206 9.19 -17.61 -12.52
N THR A 207 9.85 -17.62 -11.36
CA THR A 207 9.97 -16.41 -10.50
C THR A 207 11.34 -16.27 -9.82
#